data_9707506e6f2f299a2261217affb3cb68
#
_entry.id   9707506e6f2f299a2261217affb3cb68
#
_cell.length_a   1.000
_cell.length_b   1.000
_cell.length_c   1.000
_cell.angle_alpha   90.00
_cell.angle_beta   90.00
_cell.angle_gamma   90.00
#
_symmetry.space_group_name_H-M   'P 1'
#
loop_
_entity.id
_entity.type
_entity.pdbx_description
1 polymer ?
#
loop_
_entity_poly.entity_id
_entity_poly.type
_entity_poly.pdbx_seq_one_letter_code
_entity_poly.pdbx_strand_id
1 'polypeptide(L)'
;METNVKALKVEQVEKTKAHEYRLFKYVFAGFAFLCMLFTVIGAKAQALDGKSFNNTNADGVILDGYDAVAFFTDNKPVKGDAKFQFTYDKAIYYFVSQEHLDLFKADPEKYKPQFGGWCAYAVSLGRVAPIDVNTFSIVNNRLVIQHNQRAVNGWNKDVQGNLALADKYWPKVSGKGGTQITTDAEKGFL
;
A
#
# COMPACT_ATOMS: atom_id res chain seq x y z
N MET A 1 -50.47 -19.33 53.58
CA MET A 1 -50.45 -18.22 52.60
C MET A 1 -49.06 -17.87 52.15
N GLU A 2 -48.01 -17.95 53.00
CA GLU A 2 -46.60 -17.59 52.67
C GLU A 2 -45.89 -18.46 51.64
N THR A 3 -46.17 -19.80 51.65
CA THR A 3 -45.55 -20.76 50.73
C THR A 3 -45.92 -20.50 49.25
N ASN A 4 -47.15 -20.01 48.99
CA ASN A 4 -47.60 -19.75 47.62
C ASN A 4 -46.98 -18.48 47.02
N VAL A 5 -46.67 -17.46 47.84
CA VAL A 5 -45.99 -16.22 47.41
C VAL A 5 -44.52 -16.46 47.07
N LYS A 6 -43.87 -17.39 47.80
CA LYS A 6 -42.46 -17.76 47.57
C LYS A 6 -42.31 -18.55 46.26
N ALA A 7 -43.25 -19.46 45.95
CA ALA A 7 -43.25 -20.21 44.70
C ALA A 7 -43.44 -19.30 43.49
N LEU A 8 -44.39 -18.36 43.56
CA LEU A 8 -44.64 -17.38 42.49
C LEU A 8 -43.42 -16.45 42.23
N LYS A 9 -42.72 -16.05 43.29
CA LYS A 9 -41.50 -15.23 43.12
C LYS A 9 -40.34 -16.02 42.44
N VAL A 10 -40.18 -17.28 42.76
CA VAL A 10 -39.15 -18.14 42.14
C VAL A 10 -39.48 -18.36 40.67
N GLU A 11 -40.71 -18.62 40.31
CA GLU A 11 -41.17 -18.81 38.91
C GLU A 11 -40.99 -17.55 38.09
N GLN A 12 -41.23 -16.37 38.65
CA GLN A 12 -41.01 -15.07 38.00
C GLN A 12 -39.49 -14.81 37.72
N VAL A 13 -38.63 -15.16 38.69
CA VAL A 13 -37.19 -14.99 38.56
C VAL A 13 -36.61 -15.95 37.50
N GLU A 14 -37.11 -17.16 37.40
CA GLU A 14 -36.69 -18.10 36.35
C GLU A 14 -37.13 -17.66 34.95
N LYS A 15 -38.38 -17.17 34.82
CA LYS A 15 -38.88 -16.62 33.54
C LYS A 15 -38.09 -15.40 33.09
N THR A 16 -37.68 -14.51 33.99
CA THR A 16 -36.87 -13.33 33.69
C THR A 16 -35.46 -13.73 33.24
N LYS A 17 -34.80 -14.67 33.94
CA LYS A 17 -33.48 -15.22 33.56
C LYS A 17 -33.51 -15.91 32.18
N ALA A 18 -34.57 -16.68 31.91
CA ALA A 18 -34.75 -17.35 30.62
C ALA A 18 -34.94 -16.36 29.47
N HIS A 19 -35.65 -15.24 29.74
CA HIS A 19 -35.85 -14.17 28.76
C HIS A 19 -34.52 -13.41 28.47
N GLU A 20 -33.75 -13.05 29.50
CA GLU A 20 -32.45 -12.41 29.36
C GLU A 20 -31.46 -13.30 28.60
N TYR A 21 -31.43 -14.60 28.90
CA TYR A 21 -30.56 -15.56 28.20
C TYR A 21 -30.92 -15.70 26.71
N ARG A 22 -32.21 -15.65 26.37
CA ARG A 22 -32.68 -15.64 24.97
C ARG A 22 -32.28 -14.35 24.26
N LEU A 23 -32.45 -13.20 24.88
CA LEU A 23 -32.00 -11.91 24.31
C LEU A 23 -30.49 -11.90 24.07
N PHE A 24 -29.72 -12.39 25.04
CA PHE A 24 -28.26 -12.46 24.92
C PHE A 24 -27.82 -13.34 23.75
N LYS A 25 -28.47 -14.49 23.54
CA LYS A 25 -28.21 -15.35 22.35
C LYS A 25 -28.47 -14.65 21.03
N TYR A 26 -29.55 -13.90 20.91
CA TYR A 26 -29.86 -13.19 19.66
C TYR A 26 -28.94 -12.00 19.42
N VAL A 27 -28.53 -11.28 20.45
CA VAL A 27 -27.56 -10.20 20.35
C VAL A 27 -26.18 -10.74 19.93
N PHE A 28 -25.73 -11.86 20.53
CA PHE A 28 -24.47 -12.50 20.16
C PHE A 28 -24.49 -13.09 18.74
N ALA A 29 -25.59 -13.71 18.35
CA ALA A 29 -25.79 -14.24 17.00
C ALA A 29 -25.81 -13.10 15.95
N GLY A 30 -26.46 -11.98 16.28
CA GLY A 30 -26.47 -10.78 15.43
C GLY A 30 -25.07 -10.14 15.29
N PHE A 31 -24.29 -10.10 16.38
CA PHE A 31 -22.91 -9.57 16.36
C PHE A 31 -21.96 -10.48 15.58
N ALA A 32 -22.11 -11.81 15.72
CA ALA A 32 -21.33 -12.78 14.94
C ALA A 32 -21.66 -12.71 13.44
N PHE A 33 -22.92 -12.49 13.09
CA PHE A 33 -23.37 -12.32 11.69
C PHE A 33 -22.88 -11.00 11.10
N LEU A 34 -22.87 -9.92 11.89
CA LEU A 34 -22.35 -8.62 11.47
C LEU A 34 -20.81 -8.67 11.27
N CYS A 35 -20.07 -9.38 12.15
CA CYS A 35 -18.64 -9.60 11.97
C CYS A 35 -18.34 -10.46 10.73
N MET A 36 -19.15 -11.45 10.40
CA MET A 36 -19.00 -12.24 9.17
C MET A 36 -19.24 -11.41 7.91
N LEU A 37 -20.17 -10.45 7.93
CA LEU A 37 -20.41 -9.54 6.82
C LEU A 37 -19.23 -8.57 6.59
N PHE A 38 -18.55 -8.14 7.65
CA PHE A 38 -17.37 -7.27 7.53
C PHE A 38 -16.13 -8.02 6.99
N THR A 39 -16.00 -9.34 7.20
CA THR A 39 -14.89 -10.12 6.65
C THR A 39 -15.04 -10.41 5.16
N VAL A 40 -16.25 -10.33 4.60
CA VAL A 40 -16.50 -10.56 3.16
C VAL A 40 -16.27 -9.29 2.32
N ILE A 41 -16.30 -8.10 2.91
CA ILE A 41 -16.09 -6.83 2.18
C ILE A 41 -14.59 -6.54 1.98
N GLY A 42 -13.70 -7.14 2.79
CA GLY A 42 -12.24 -6.96 2.68
C GLY A 42 -11.54 -7.81 1.62
N ALA A 43 -12.22 -8.71 0.92
CA ALA A 43 -11.60 -9.71 0.03
C ALA A 43 -11.80 -9.46 -1.48
N LYS A 44 -12.23 -8.27 -1.90
CA LYS A 44 -12.41 -7.94 -3.33
C LYS A 44 -11.50 -6.83 -3.86
N ALA A 45 -10.27 -6.77 -3.40
CA ALA A 45 -9.28 -5.84 -3.94
C ALA A 45 -8.07 -6.57 -4.54
N GLN A 46 -8.25 -7.70 -5.22
CA GLN A 46 -7.15 -8.35 -5.95
C GLN A 46 -7.67 -9.12 -7.16
N ALA A 47 -8.09 -8.40 -8.17
CA ALA A 47 -8.13 -8.89 -9.54
C ALA A 47 -8.00 -7.68 -10.47
N LEU A 48 -6.86 -7.01 -10.42
CA LEU A 48 -6.37 -6.23 -11.54
C LEU A 48 -5.27 -7.08 -12.17
N ASP A 49 -5.60 -7.78 -13.22
CA ASP A 49 -4.68 -8.46 -14.12
C ASP A 49 -3.92 -7.42 -14.98
N GLY A 50 -3.35 -6.45 -14.30
CA GLY A 50 -2.35 -5.53 -14.83
C GLY A 50 -0.99 -6.09 -14.44
N LYS A 51 -0.17 -6.46 -15.43
CA LYS A 51 1.24 -6.79 -15.18
C LYS A 51 1.86 -5.66 -14.37
N SER A 52 2.07 -5.91 -13.06
CA SER A 52 2.86 -5.01 -12.23
C SER A 52 4.24 -4.92 -12.88
N PHE A 53 4.64 -3.71 -13.26
CA PHE A 53 5.90 -3.43 -13.91
C PHE A 53 6.82 -2.71 -12.92
N ASN A 54 7.45 -3.50 -12.05
CA ASN A 54 8.32 -3.01 -10.98
C ASN A 54 9.80 -3.12 -11.38
N ASN A 55 10.60 -2.15 -10.93
CA ASN A 55 12.05 -2.14 -11.02
C ASN A 55 12.63 -3.00 -9.90
N THR A 56 12.69 -4.31 -10.14
CA THR A 56 13.22 -5.29 -9.19
C THR A 56 14.51 -5.90 -9.72
N ASN A 57 15.35 -6.38 -8.80
CA ASN A 57 16.48 -7.24 -9.15
C ASN A 57 16.04 -8.65 -9.57
N ALA A 58 16.98 -9.55 -9.86
CA ALA A 58 16.71 -10.93 -10.28
C ALA A 58 15.93 -11.75 -9.24
N ASP A 59 16.04 -11.40 -7.96
CA ASP A 59 15.35 -12.06 -6.85
C ASP A 59 13.94 -11.46 -6.61
N GLY A 60 13.52 -10.48 -7.43
CA GLY A 60 12.23 -9.80 -7.27
C GLY A 60 12.22 -8.70 -6.20
N VAL A 61 13.39 -8.31 -5.68
CA VAL A 61 13.51 -7.30 -4.62
C VAL A 61 13.54 -5.90 -5.23
N ILE A 62 12.66 -5.03 -4.75
CA ILE A 62 12.54 -3.62 -5.18
C ILE A 62 13.46 -2.70 -4.37
N LEU A 63 13.74 -1.50 -4.88
CA LEU A 63 14.57 -0.48 -4.23
C LEU A 63 15.97 -0.99 -3.88
N ASP A 64 16.49 -1.98 -4.63
CA ASP A 64 17.74 -2.66 -4.29
C ASP A 64 17.79 -3.17 -2.83
N GLY A 65 16.62 -3.46 -2.23
CA GLY A 65 16.48 -3.89 -0.85
C GLY A 65 16.64 -2.79 0.20
N TYR A 66 16.50 -1.52 -0.18
CA TYR A 66 16.35 -0.41 0.77
C TYR A 66 14.93 -0.34 1.30
N ASP A 67 14.81 0.06 2.56
CA ASP A 67 13.55 0.13 3.29
C ASP A 67 12.68 1.30 2.78
N ALA A 68 11.52 0.98 2.23
CA ALA A 68 10.60 1.98 1.69
C ALA A 68 10.04 2.94 2.75
N VAL A 69 9.91 2.49 4.01
CA VAL A 69 9.43 3.31 5.13
C VAL A 69 10.49 4.30 5.58
N ALA A 70 11.77 3.91 5.60
CA ALA A 70 12.87 4.75 6.07
C ALA A 70 13.02 6.06 5.27
N PHE A 71 12.63 6.09 3.99
CA PHE A 71 12.60 7.34 3.21
C PHE A 71 11.67 8.39 3.82
N PHE A 72 10.58 7.96 4.47
CA PHE A 72 9.61 8.86 5.11
C PHE A 72 9.92 9.13 6.58
N THR A 73 10.38 8.13 7.33
CA THR A 73 10.61 8.24 8.77
C THR A 73 12.00 8.80 9.09
N ASP A 74 13.02 8.34 8.37
CA ASP A 74 14.42 8.66 8.64
C ASP A 74 14.99 9.72 7.68
N ASN A 75 14.21 10.05 6.63
CA ASN A 75 14.61 10.95 5.55
C ASN A 75 15.97 10.58 4.91
N LYS A 76 16.22 9.29 4.77
CA LYS A 76 17.43 8.74 4.15
C LYS A 76 17.21 7.31 3.65
N PRO A 77 17.99 6.85 2.64
CA PRO A 77 18.00 5.46 2.27
C PRO A 77 18.66 4.61 3.37
N VAL A 78 17.96 3.61 3.89
CA VAL A 78 18.48 2.65 4.87
C VAL A 78 18.31 1.25 4.30
N LYS A 79 19.37 0.44 4.33
CA LYS A 79 19.33 -0.93 3.82
C LYS A 79 18.44 -1.80 4.72
N GLY A 80 17.46 -2.48 4.14
CA GLY A 80 16.62 -3.44 4.85
C GLY A 80 17.33 -4.79 5.04
N ASP A 81 16.75 -5.63 5.88
CA ASP A 81 17.16 -7.00 6.17
C ASP A 81 16.10 -7.97 5.65
N ALA A 82 16.49 -9.00 4.92
CA ALA A 82 15.59 -10.00 4.34
C ALA A 82 14.73 -10.74 5.38
N LYS A 83 15.14 -10.75 6.67
CA LYS A 83 14.32 -11.32 7.75
C LYS A 83 13.03 -10.52 8.01
N PHE A 84 13.00 -9.23 7.66
CA PHE A 84 11.83 -8.37 7.71
C PHE A 84 11.38 -8.06 6.28
N GLN A 85 10.69 -8.99 5.63
CA GLN A 85 10.27 -8.84 4.25
C GLN A 85 8.76 -8.95 4.08
N PHE A 86 8.24 -8.31 3.04
CA PHE A 86 6.87 -8.41 2.63
C PHE A 86 6.74 -8.34 1.12
N THR A 87 5.92 -9.21 0.54
CA THR A 87 5.62 -9.17 -0.89
C THR A 87 4.37 -8.33 -1.12
N TYR A 88 4.49 -7.27 -1.90
CA TYR A 88 3.40 -6.42 -2.29
C TYR A 88 3.51 -6.08 -3.79
N ASP A 89 2.39 -6.12 -4.49
CA ASP A 89 2.30 -5.81 -5.93
C ASP A 89 3.40 -6.51 -6.76
N LYS A 90 3.64 -7.81 -6.49
CA LYS A 90 4.65 -8.67 -7.16
C LYS A 90 6.10 -8.25 -6.94
N ALA A 91 6.39 -7.39 -5.97
CA ALA A 91 7.73 -7.02 -5.56
C ALA A 91 7.99 -7.39 -4.10
N ILE A 92 9.22 -7.75 -3.77
CA ILE A 92 9.65 -8.05 -2.40
C ILE A 92 10.28 -6.79 -1.83
N TYR A 93 9.77 -6.35 -0.68
CA TYR A 93 10.26 -5.22 0.10
C TYR A 93 11.02 -5.73 1.31
N TYR A 94 12.18 -5.15 1.61
CA TYR A 94 12.95 -5.40 2.82
C TYR A 94 12.84 -4.19 3.76
N PHE A 95 12.82 -4.46 5.07
CA PHE A 95 12.68 -3.42 6.11
C PHE A 95 13.80 -3.54 7.14
N VAL A 96 14.10 -2.45 7.83
CA VAL A 96 15.13 -2.43 8.89
C VAL A 96 14.65 -3.10 10.18
N SER A 97 13.32 -3.14 10.41
CA SER A 97 12.72 -3.62 11.64
C SER A 97 11.32 -4.19 11.42
N GLN A 98 10.82 -4.91 12.42
CA GLN A 98 9.42 -5.35 12.46
C GLN A 98 8.45 -4.16 12.45
N GLU A 99 8.80 -3.05 13.12
CA GLU A 99 7.98 -1.84 13.15
C GLU A 99 7.78 -1.25 11.76
N HIS A 100 8.85 -1.11 10.95
CA HIS A 100 8.74 -0.61 9.58
C HIS A 100 7.96 -1.57 8.68
N LEU A 101 8.14 -2.87 8.85
CA LEU A 101 7.35 -3.89 8.16
C LEU A 101 5.85 -3.73 8.48
N ASP A 102 5.50 -3.51 9.74
CA ASP A 102 4.10 -3.36 10.18
C ASP A 102 3.50 -2.03 9.69
N LEU A 103 4.27 -0.94 9.67
CA LEU A 103 3.88 0.34 9.06
C LEU A 103 3.60 0.19 7.56
N PHE A 104 4.46 -0.53 6.84
CA PHE A 104 4.25 -0.78 5.41
C PHE A 104 3.00 -1.64 5.17
N LYS A 105 2.80 -2.71 5.95
CA LYS A 105 1.61 -3.57 5.84
C LYS A 105 0.31 -2.82 6.10
N ALA A 106 0.33 -1.86 7.02
CA ALA A 106 -0.84 -1.05 7.36
C ALA A 106 -1.24 -0.11 6.22
N ASP A 107 -0.28 0.46 5.48
CA ASP A 107 -0.54 1.37 4.36
C ASP A 107 0.55 1.25 3.28
N PRO A 108 0.55 0.19 2.46
CA PRO A 108 1.55 0.01 1.40
C PRO A 108 1.53 1.13 0.36
N GLU A 109 0.34 1.68 0.07
CA GLU A 109 0.18 2.73 -0.94
C GLU A 109 0.91 4.02 -0.57
N LYS A 110 1.00 4.33 0.72
CA LYS A 110 1.75 5.47 1.25
C LYS A 110 3.25 5.34 1.03
N TYR A 111 3.79 4.14 1.31
CA TYR A 111 5.24 3.94 1.40
C TYR A 111 5.87 3.39 0.12
N LYS A 112 5.11 2.76 -0.77
CA LYS A 112 5.66 2.22 -2.01
C LYS A 112 6.28 3.32 -2.88
N PRO A 113 7.37 3.03 -3.62
CA PRO A 113 7.90 3.98 -4.58
C PRO A 113 6.90 4.19 -5.72
N GLN A 114 6.83 5.41 -6.22
CA GLN A 114 6.02 5.72 -7.37
C GLN A 114 6.61 5.08 -8.64
N PHE A 115 5.75 4.91 -9.64
CA PHE A 115 6.15 4.38 -10.95
C PHE A 115 6.88 3.04 -10.87
N GLY A 116 6.45 2.16 -9.96
CA GLY A 116 7.06 0.85 -9.76
C GLY A 116 8.54 0.90 -9.37
N GLY A 117 9.02 2.00 -8.78
CA GLY A 117 10.43 2.18 -8.44
C GLY A 117 11.34 2.51 -9.63
N TRP A 118 10.79 2.90 -10.77
CA TRP A 118 11.56 3.44 -11.89
C TRP A 118 11.83 4.95 -11.71
N CYS A 119 12.85 5.45 -12.40
CA CYS A 119 13.21 6.87 -12.39
C CYS A 119 12.02 7.74 -12.83
N ALA A 120 11.52 8.60 -11.91
CA ALA A 120 10.34 9.42 -12.14
C ALA A 120 10.53 10.41 -13.30
N TYR A 121 11.72 11.00 -13.45
CA TYR A 121 12.03 11.88 -14.57
C TYR A 121 12.03 11.13 -15.91
N ALA A 122 12.56 9.91 -15.96
CA ALA A 122 12.48 9.10 -17.17
C ALA A 122 11.03 8.79 -17.55
N VAL A 123 10.17 8.49 -16.56
CA VAL A 123 8.74 8.23 -16.79
C VAL A 123 8.04 9.50 -17.29
N SER A 124 8.37 10.69 -16.80
CA SER A 124 7.82 11.96 -17.33
C SER A 124 8.20 12.21 -18.81
N LEU A 125 9.27 11.55 -19.28
CA LEU A 125 9.69 11.55 -20.69
C LEU A 125 9.20 10.31 -21.47
N GLY A 126 8.25 9.54 -20.90
CA GLY A 126 7.64 8.37 -21.56
C GLY A 126 8.55 7.15 -21.68
N ARG A 127 9.53 6.98 -20.82
CA ARG A 127 10.48 5.86 -20.81
C ARG A 127 10.82 5.44 -19.38
N VAL A 128 11.58 4.36 -19.21
CA VAL A 128 12.09 3.92 -17.92
C VAL A 128 13.61 4.02 -17.86
N ALA A 129 14.14 4.19 -16.67
CA ALA A 129 15.55 4.07 -16.33
C ALA A 129 15.66 3.53 -14.89
N PRO A 130 16.74 2.81 -14.53
CA PRO A 130 16.99 2.38 -13.17
C PRO A 130 17.14 3.61 -12.25
N ILE A 131 17.23 3.37 -10.96
CA ILE A 131 17.31 4.42 -9.93
C ILE A 131 18.67 4.42 -9.23
N ASP A 132 18.99 5.56 -8.62
CA ASP A 132 19.94 5.69 -7.51
C ASP A 132 19.16 6.12 -6.27
N VAL A 133 19.10 5.27 -5.25
CA VAL A 133 18.30 5.51 -4.04
C VAL A 133 18.68 6.80 -3.30
N ASN A 134 19.93 7.29 -3.50
CA ASN A 134 20.40 8.53 -2.90
C ASN A 134 19.79 9.79 -3.56
N THR A 135 19.09 9.64 -4.68
CA THR A 135 18.43 10.73 -5.41
C THR A 135 16.94 10.85 -5.12
N PHE A 136 16.48 10.25 -4.03
CA PHE A 136 15.07 10.27 -3.65
C PHE A 136 14.57 11.66 -3.26
N SER A 137 13.27 11.86 -3.39
CA SER A 137 12.54 12.96 -2.78
C SER A 137 11.11 12.53 -2.45
N ILE A 138 10.53 13.17 -1.42
CA ILE A 138 9.11 13.03 -1.10
C ILE A 138 8.39 14.23 -1.67
N VAL A 139 7.54 13.99 -2.66
CA VAL A 139 6.76 15.04 -3.35
C VAL A 139 5.28 14.74 -3.18
N ASN A 140 4.52 15.66 -2.59
CA ASN A 140 3.09 15.45 -2.32
C ASN A 140 2.81 14.14 -1.57
N ASN A 141 3.63 13.80 -0.56
CA ASN A 141 3.61 12.55 0.19
C ASN A 141 3.83 11.28 -0.65
N ARG A 142 4.56 11.40 -1.75
CA ARG A 142 4.88 10.29 -2.68
C ARG A 142 6.39 10.14 -2.79
N LEU A 143 6.89 8.91 -2.65
CA LEU A 143 8.31 8.60 -2.84
C LEU A 143 8.63 8.55 -4.34
N VAL A 144 9.43 9.49 -4.81
CA VAL A 144 9.97 9.52 -6.17
C VAL A 144 11.50 9.44 -6.12
N ILE A 145 12.10 8.71 -7.05
CA ILE A 145 13.55 8.47 -7.08
C ILE A 145 14.02 8.71 -8.51
N GLN A 146 15.22 9.25 -8.64
CA GLN A 146 15.81 9.55 -9.94
C GLN A 146 16.95 8.58 -10.27
N HIS A 147 17.39 8.59 -11.53
CA HIS A 147 18.46 7.73 -12.00
C HIS A 147 19.85 8.19 -11.54
N ASN A 148 20.06 9.51 -11.54
CA ASN A 148 21.34 10.15 -11.22
C ASN A 148 21.13 11.66 -11.03
N GLN A 149 22.20 12.40 -10.72
CA GLN A 149 22.16 13.84 -10.51
C GLN A 149 21.66 14.63 -11.74
N ARG A 150 21.93 14.15 -12.96
CA ARG A 150 21.42 14.81 -14.18
C ARG A 150 19.90 14.70 -14.26
N ALA A 151 19.33 13.55 -13.90
CA ALA A 151 17.89 13.37 -13.83
C ALA A 151 17.25 14.21 -12.71
N VAL A 152 17.93 14.32 -11.54
CA VAL A 152 17.51 15.25 -10.46
C VAL A 152 17.44 16.68 -10.97
N ASN A 153 18.46 17.14 -11.68
CA ASN A 153 18.49 18.49 -12.23
C ASN A 153 17.38 18.73 -13.25
N GLY A 154 17.04 17.74 -14.08
CA GLY A 154 15.93 17.79 -15.01
C GLY A 154 14.57 17.82 -14.30
N TRP A 155 14.39 16.95 -13.31
CA TRP A 155 13.20 16.85 -12.48
C TRP A 155 12.91 18.17 -11.74
N ASN A 156 13.94 18.77 -11.14
CA ASN A 156 13.82 19.99 -10.34
C ASN A 156 13.53 21.26 -11.13
N LYS A 157 13.62 21.23 -12.46
CA LYS A 157 13.21 22.40 -13.30
C LYS A 157 11.72 22.68 -13.19
N ASP A 158 10.91 21.64 -13.07
CA ASP A 158 9.45 21.74 -12.88
C ASP A 158 8.95 20.44 -12.22
N VAL A 159 9.05 20.36 -10.89
CA VAL A 159 8.68 19.16 -10.12
C VAL A 159 7.22 18.78 -10.33
N GLN A 160 6.30 19.76 -10.29
CA GLN A 160 4.87 19.48 -10.41
C GLN A 160 4.47 19.12 -11.84
N GLY A 161 5.02 19.78 -12.83
CA GLY A 161 4.79 19.46 -14.24
C GLY A 161 5.37 18.09 -14.60
N ASN A 162 6.58 17.77 -14.15
CA ASN A 162 7.19 16.46 -14.36
C ASN A 162 6.40 15.35 -13.66
N LEU A 163 5.89 15.58 -12.43
CA LEU A 163 5.05 14.62 -11.74
C LEU A 163 3.74 14.35 -12.50
N ALA A 164 3.08 15.40 -12.96
CA ALA A 164 1.85 15.30 -13.78
C ALA A 164 2.09 14.56 -15.11
N LEU A 165 3.23 14.81 -15.76
CA LEU A 165 3.62 14.08 -16.98
C LEU A 165 3.91 12.61 -16.68
N ALA A 166 4.61 12.32 -15.59
CA ALA A 166 4.88 10.94 -15.17
C ALA A 166 3.57 10.18 -14.89
N ASP A 167 2.62 10.78 -14.17
CA ASP A 167 1.30 10.20 -13.94
C ASP A 167 0.53 9.94 -15.24
N LYS A 168 0.58 10.88 -16.18
CA LYS A 168 -0.05 10.78 -17.51
C LYS A 168 0.53 9.63 -18.34
N TYR A 169 1.85 9.44 -18.29
CA TYR A 169 2.53 8.46 -19.14
C TYR A 169 2.69 7.08 -18.53
N TRP A 170 2.72 6.98 -17.20
CA TRP A 170 2.93 5.72 -16.51
C TRP A 170 2.05 4.56 -16.96
N PRO A 171 0.71 4.71 -17.12
CA PRO A 171 -0.13 3.61 -17.57
C PRO A 171 0.25 3.04 -18.93
N LYS A 172 0.74 3.91 -19.84
CA LYS A 172 1.18 3.47 -21.17
C LYS A 172 2.55 2.83 -21.14
N VAL A 173 3.48 3.40 -20.38
CA VAL A 173 4.85 2.91 -20.23
C VAL A 173 4.85 1.54 -19.56
N SER A 174 4.17 1.39 -18.43
CA SER A 174 4.07 0.14 -17.70
C SER A 174 3.31 -0.93 -18.47
N GLY A 175 2.22 -0.57 -19.14
CA GLY A 175 1.43 -1.49 -19.97
C GLY A 175 2.20 -2.03 -21.18
N LYS A 176 3.25 -1.35 -21.63
CA LYS A 176 4.17 -1.79 -22.69
C LYS A 176 5.46 -2.43 -22.16
N GLY A 177 5.51 -2.79 -20.87
CA GLY A 177 6.71 -3.37 -20.25
C GLY A 177 7.91 -2.45 -20.28
N GLY A 178 7.70 -1.12 -20.15
CA GLY A 178 8.76 -0.11 -20.14
C GLY A 178 9.25 0.34 -21.52
N THR A 179 8.60 -0.10 -22.59
CA THR A 179 8.93 0.38 -23.94
C THR A 179 8.63 1.88 -24.03
N GLN A 180 9.58 2.64 -24.55
CA GLN A 180 9.42 4.08 -24.77
C GLN A 180 8.17 4.39 -25.58
N ILE A 181 7.46 5.43 -25.16
CA ILE A 181 6.31 6.00 -25.89
C ILE A 181 6.68 7.38 -26.41
N THR A 182 6.04 7.80 -27.50
CA THR A 182 6.15 9.20 -27.97
C THR A 182 5.49 10.13 -26.97
N THR A 183 6.20 11.11 -26.47
CA THR A 183 5.73 12.10 -25.51
C THR A 183 5.50 13.46 -26.15
N ASP A 184 4.75 14.33 -25.47
CA ASP A 184 4.53 15.71 -25.95
C ASP A 184 5.86 16.52 -25.95
N ALA A 185 6.80 16.14 -25.05
CA ALA A 185 8.13 16.75 -24.99
C ALA A 185 8.97 16.43 -26.26
N GLU A 186 8.83 15.24 -26.82
CA GLU A 186 9.51 14.86 -28.06
C GLU A 186 8.87 15.52 -29.29
N LYS A 187 7.56 15.74 -29.27
CA LYS A 187 6.87 16.44 -30.35
C LYS A 187 7.25 17.91 -30.49
N GLY A 188 7.75 18.51 -29.41
CA GLY A 188 8.24 19.90 -29.41
C GLY A 188 9.70 20.05 -29.84
N PHE A 189 10.42 18.94 -30.09
CA PHE A 189 11.82 18.93 -30.55
C PHE A 189 11.98 18.46 -32.01
N LEU A 190 10.87 18.14 -32.68
CA LEU A 190 10.80 17.85 -34.11
C LEU A 190 10.18 19.04 -34.83
#